data_941d3c2496f2ee3be4ca1318678dffff
#
_entry.id   941d3c2496f2ee3be4ca1318678dffff
#
_cell.length_a   1.000
_cell.length_b   1.000
_cell.length_c   1.000
_cell.angle_alpha   90.00
_cell.angle_beta   90.00
_cell.angle_gamma   90.00
#
_symmetry.space_group_name_H-M   'P 1'
#
loop_
_entity.id
_entity.type
_entity.pdbx_description
1 polymer ?
#
loop_
_entity_poly.entity_id
_entity_poly.type
_entity_poly.pdbx_seq_one_letter_code
_entity_poly.pdbx_strand_id
1 'polypeptide(L)'
;MTINFVPVKKGAIMLLTGAKEHLFFICNDPVFYPALTKECFLAVNLTTIYRDIAYDDTCILGIGDHPFVKHDSYILYKKAEVLGVDTVTSQVMAGDIRVSEPCRNDVFDRILNGFNVSPHVKPKIRKFYNKYCR
;
A
#
# COMPACT_ATOMS: atom_id res chain seq x y z
N MET A 1 5.47 -26.99 -9.61
CA MET A 1 5.24 -25.74 -10.36
C MET A 1 5.53 -24.56 -9.45
N THR A 2 6.41 -23.66 -9.87
CA THR A 2 6.72 -22.45 -9.11
C THR A 2 5.81 -21.34 -9.55
N ILE A 3 5.04 -20.78 -8.62
CA ILE A 3 4.20 -19.62 -8.90
C ILE A 3 5.02 -18.39 -8.56
N ASN A 4 5.30 -17.55 -9.54
CA ASN A 4 6.01 -16.30 -9.33
C ASN A 4 5.03 -15.21 -8.90
N PHE A 5 5.33 -14.57 -7.79
CA PHE A 5 4.56 -13.41 -7.33
C PHE A 5 4.96 -12.20 -8.16
N VAL A 6 3.96 -11.45 -8.61
CA VAL A 6 4.17 -10.14 -9.25
C VAL A 6 3.29 -9.13 -8.53
N PRO A 7 3.85 -8.03 -8.01
CA PRO A 7 3.04 -7.00 -7.39
C PRO A 7 2.20 -6.28 -8.45
N VAL A 8 0.88 -6.32 -8.28
CA VAL A 8 -0.07 -5.67 -9.19
C VAL A 8 -1.05 -4.84 -8.38
N LYS A 9 -1.65 -3.84 -9.02
CA LYS A 9 -2.64 -2.98 -8.36
C LYS A 9 -3.74 -3.79 -7.70
N LYS A 10 -4.23 -3.33 -6.56
CA LYS A 10 -5.21 -3.96 -5.67
C LYS A 10 -4.64 -5.10 -4.83
N GLY A 11 -3.42 -5.54 -5.10
CA GLY A 11 -2.76 -6.55 -4.26
C GLY A 11 -2.44 -6.00 -2.89
N ALA A 12 -2.19 -6.90 -1.94
CA ALA A 12 -1.85 -6.55 -0.57
C ALA A 12 -0.75 -7.46 -0.07
N ILE A 13 0.19 -6.88 0.66
CA ILE A 13 1.34 -7.59 1.22
C ILE A 13 1.58 -7.14 2.65
N MET A 14 2.19 -8.02 3.45
CA MET A 14 2.52 -7.75 4.85
C MET A 14 4.00 -7.41 4.95
N LEU A 15 4.32 -6.17 5.29
CA LEU A 15 5.69 -5.70 5.47
C LEU A 15 5.97 -5.40 6.94
N LEU A 16 7.18 -5.73 7.41
CA LEU A 16 7.63 -5.32 8.73
C LEU A 16 8.03 -3.84 8.67
N THR A 17 7.45 -3.05 9.57
CA THR A 17 7.86 -1.66 9.81
C THR A 17 8.14 -1.53 11.29
N GLY A 18 9.41 -1.48 11.65
CA GLY A 18 9.82 -1.61 13.04
C GLY A 18 9.58 -3.04 13.53
N ALA A 19 8.89 -3.19 14.67
CA ALA A 19 8.62 -4.49 15.29
C ALA A 19 7.30 -5.12 14.86
N LYS A 20 6.48 -4.42 14.04
CA LYS A 20 5.16 -4.90 13.66
C LYS A 20 5.03 -5.08 12.16
N GLU A 21 4.25 -6.10 11.76
CA GLU A 21 3.81 -6.22 10.38
C GLU A 21 2.63 -5.29 10.14
N HIS A 22 2.65 -4.60 9.01
CA HIS A 22 1.53 -3.79 8.55
C HIS A 22 1.08 -4.27 7.18
N LEU A 23 -0.22 -4.17 6.92
CA LEU A 23 -0.76 -4.46 5.60
C LEU A 23 -0.51 -3.27 4.69
N PHE A 24 0.12 -3.53 3.53
CA PHE A 24 0.35 -2.52 2.50
C PHE A 24 -0.48 -2.87 1.27
N PHE A 25 -1.15 -1.87 0.71
CA PHE A 25 -1.89 -2.01 -0.54
C PHE A 25 -1.04 -1.53 -1.70
N ILE A 26 -1.08 -2.28 -2.80
CA ILE A 26 -0.33 -1.97 -4.03
C ILE A 26 -1.21 -1.11 -4.92
N CYS A 27 -0.73 0.09 -5.26
CA CYS A 27 -1.56 1.12 -5.90
C CYS A 27 -1.49 1.11 -7.42
N ASN A 28 -0.49 0.48 -8.03
CA ASN A 28 -0.34 0.44 -9.49
C ASN A 28 0.38 -0.82 -9.93
N ASP A 29 0.18 -1.19 -11.19
CA ASP A 29 0.95 -2.25 -11.81
C ASP A 29 2.41 -1.79 -11.98
N PRO A 30 3.38 -2.74 -12.09
CA PRO A 30 4.79 -2.37 -12.24
C PRO A 30 5.01 -1.35 -13.36
N VAL A 31 5.74 -0.28 -13.06
CA VAL A 31 6.14 0.74 -14.02
C VAL A 31 7.62 1.06 -13.87
N PHE A 32 8.28 1.36 -14.97
CA PHE A 32 9.66 1.84 -14.91
C PHE A 32 9.68 3.23 -14.28
N TYR A 33 10.42 3.37 -13.18
CA TYR A 33 10.54 4.63 -12.45
C TYR A 33 11.95 5.20 -12.64
N PRO A 34 12.11 6.26 -13.47
CA PRO A 34 13.44 6.79 -13.77
C PRO A 34 14.26 7.22 -12.56
N ALA A 35 13.60 7.76 -11.52
CA ALA A 35 14.32 8.22 -10.33
C ALA A 35 15.10 7.10 -9.62
N LEU A 36 14.62 5.85 -9.73
CA LEU A 36 15.29 4.68 -9.17
C LEU A 36 15.83 3.74 -10.24
N THR A 37 15.64 4.06 -11.52
CA THR A 37 16.12 3.28 -12.68
C THR A 37 15.70 1.81 -12.63
N LYS A 38 14.48 1.53 -12.21
CA LYS A 38 13.94 0.16 -12.10
C LYS A 38 12.42 0.19 -12.08
N GLU A 39 11.81 -0.98 -12.26
CA GLU A 39 10.36 -1.11 -12.12
C GLU A 39 9.96 -0.98 -10.67
N CYS A 40 8.92 -0.19 -10.43
CA CYS A 40 8.43 0.15 -9.09
C CYS A 40 6.91 0.16 -9.02
N PHE A 41 6.41 0.18 -7.79
CA PHE A 41 5.00 0.41 -7.50
C PHE A 41 4.88 1.26 -6.24
N LEU A 42 3.77 1.98 -6.13
CA LEU A 42 3.44 2.76 -4.93
C LEU A 42 2.72 1.85 -3.95
N ALA A 43 3.13 1.90 -2.68
CA ALA A 43 2.49 1.15 -1.60
C ALA A 43 2.09 2.08 -0.48
N VAL A 44 0.95 1.80 0.14
CA VAL A 44 0.45 2.58 1.27
C VAL A 44 -0.08 1.62 2.34
N ASN A 45 0.24 1.90 3.60
CA ASN A 45 -0.09 0.98 4.67
C ASN A 45 -1.34 1.35 5.45
N LEU A 46 -1.92 0.32 6.06
CA LEU A 46 -3.05 0.42 6.96
C LEU A 46 -2.56 0.42 8.39
N THR A 47 -3.06 1.34 9.22
CA THR A 47 -2.69 1.48 10.63
C THR A 47 -3.93 1.54 11.49
N THR A 48 -3.91 0.86 12.63
CA THR A 48 -5.02 0.86 13.58
C THR A 48 -5.26 2.27 14.15
N ILE A 49 -6.53 2.65 14.26
CA ILE A 49 -6.93 3.86 14.95
C ILE A 49 -6.87 3.58 16.46
N TYR A 50 -6.07 4.35 17.18
CA TYR A 50 -5.98 4.27 18.63
C TYR A 50 -6.65 5.46 19.27
N ARG A 51 -7.31 5.22 20.41
CA ARG A 51 -7.95 6.26 21.18
C ARG A 51 -6.91 7.29 21.63
N ASP A 52 -7.27 8.57 21.55
CA ASP A 52 -6.43 9.69 21.99
C ASP A 52 -5.15 9.93 21.16
N ILE A 53 -5.01 9.26 20.02
CA ILE A 53 -3.92 9.51 19.08
C ILE A 53 -4.50 10.09 17.80
N ALA A 54 -4.01 11.26 17.39
CA ALA A 54 -4.44 11.89 16.15
C ALA A 54 -4.08 11.02 14.94
N TYR A 55 -4.94 11.01 13.93
CA TYR A 55 -4.72 10.24 12.72
C TYR A 55 -5.32 10.97 11.52
N ASP A 56 -4.87 10.56 10.32
CA ASP A 56 -5.40 11.06 9.06
C ASP A 56 -6.73 10.35 8.76
N ASP A 57 -7.84 11.08 8.83
CA ASP A 57 -9.17 10.51 8.63
C ASP A 57 -9.63 10.48 7.18
N THR A 58 -8.72 10.69 6.24
CA THR A 58 -9.05 10.75 4.80
C THR A 58 -9.69 9.45 4.31
N CYS A 59 -9.15 8.30 4.71
CA CYS A 59 -9.68 7.00 4.30
C CYS A 59 -9.63 6.04 5.48
N ILE A 60 -10.80 5.69 6.01
CA ILE A 60 -10.95 4.78 7.14
C ILE A 60 -11.53 3.47 6.64
N LEU A 61 -10.90 2.36 7.01
CA LEU A 61 -11.40 1.02 6.73
C LEU A 61 -11.91 0.38 8.02
N GLY A 62 -13.08 -0.24 7.93
CA GLY A 62 -13.68 -0.98 9.04
C GLY A 62 -13.80 -2.46 8.75
N ILE A 63 -14.36 -3.20 9.72
CA ILE A 63 -14.62 -4.63 9.56
C ILE A 63 -15.50 -4.84 8.32
N GLY A 64 -15.09 -5.77 7.46
CA GLY A 64 -15.80 -6.05 6.21
C GLY A 64 -15.17 -5.41 4.98
N ASP A 65 -14.32 -4.40 5.16
CA ASP A 65 -13.64 -3.78 4.02
C ASP A 65 -12.49 -4.63 3.49
N HIS A 66 -11.83 -5.39 4.36
CA HIS A 66 -10.78 -6.33 4.00
C HIS A 66 -10.68 -7.39 5.09
N PRO A 67 -10.37 -8.67 4.74
CA PRO A 67 -10.28 -9.75 5.75
C PRO A 67 -9.29 -9.46 6.89
N PHE A 68 -8.25 -8.69 6.63
CA PHE A 68 -7.24 -8.34 7.63
C PHE A 68 -7.77 -7.36 8.69
N VAL A 69 -8.79 -6.56 8.35
CA VAL A 69 -9.28 -5.48 9.22
C VAL A 69 -10.14 -6.06 10.34
N LYS A 70 -9.68 -5.94 11.59
CA LYS A 70 -10.38 -6.42 12.78
C LYS A 70 -10.94 -5.29 13.64
N HIS A 71 -10.52 -4.06 13.41
CA HIS A 71 -11.01 -2.84 14.07
C HIS A 71 -10.77 -1.67 13.13
N ASP A 72 -11.39 -0.53 13.42
CA ASP A 72 -11.25 0.65 12.59
C ASP A 72 -9.77 1.00 12.41
N SER A 73 -9.40 1.25 11.17
CA SER A 73 -8.03 1.50 10.76
C SER A 73 -8.04 2.61 9.71
N TYR A 74 -6.90 3.24 9.48
CA TYR A 74 -6.80 4.30 8.51
C TYR A 74 -5.60 4.09 7.59
N ILE A 75 -5.68 4.69 6.41
CA ILE A 75 -4.59 4.66 5.44
C ILE A 75 -3.59 5.75 5.80
N LEU A 76 -2.34 5.36 6.03
CA LEU A 76 -1.28 6.25 6.48
C LEU A 76 -0.56 6.86 5.28
N TYR A 77 -1.19 7.86 4.67
CA TYR A 77 -0.70 8.48 3.43
C TYR A 77 0.68 9.11 3.57
N LYS A 78 0.99 9.69 4.74
CA LYS A 78 2.29 10.34 4.93
C LYS A 78 3.49 9.39 4.85
N LYS A 79 3.25 8.08 5.03
CA LYS A 79 4.31 7.07 4.94
C LYS A 79 4.19 6.19 3.69
N ALA A 80 3.36 6.59 2.73
CA ALA A 80 3.35 5.92 1.44
C ALA A 80 4.73 5.97 0.81
N GLU A 81 5.13 4.89 0.13
CA GLU A 81 6.47 4.82 -0.45
C GLU A 81 6.45 4.05 -1.77
N VAL A 82 7.45 4.37 -2.59
CA VAL A 82 7.67 3.68 -3.86
C VAL A 82 8.65 2.55 -3.62
N LEU A 83 8.24 1.33 -3.95
CA LEU A 83 9.02 0.11 -3.72
C LEU A 83 9.45 -0.51 -5.04
N GLY A 84 10.62 -1.14 -5.05
CA GLY A 84 11.12 -1.85 -6.22
C GLY A 84 10.44 -3.20 -6.38
N VAL A 85 10.00 -3.50 -7.61
CA VAL A 85 9.32 -4.77 -7.93
C VAL A 85 10.22 -5.96 -7.64
N ASP A 86 11.46 -5.95 -8.12
CA ASP A 86 12.37 -7.09 -7.98
C ASP A 86 12.70 -7.37 -6.52
N THR A 87 12.93 -6.33 -5.72
CA THR A 87 13.23 -6.47 -4.30
C THR A 87 12.08 -7.12 -3.56
N VAL A 88 10.86 -6.62 -3.78
CA VAL A 88 9.67 -7.17 -3.10
C VAL A 88 9.40 -8.60 -3.57
N THR A 89 9.49 -8.85 -4.87
CA THR A 89 9.29 -10.20 -5.43
C THR A 89 10.27 -11.20 -4.80
N SER A 90 11.53 -10.83 -4.70
CA SER A 90 12.55 -11.70 -4.07
C SER A 90 12.22 -12.00 -2.62
N GLN A 91 11.76 -11.01 -1.86
CA GLN A 91 11.39 -11.17 -0.46
C GLN A 91 10.13 -12.04 -0.29
N VAL A 92 9.18 -11.92 -1.20
CA VAL A 92 8.00 -12.80 -1.19
C VAL A 92 8.42 -14.23 -1.48
N MET A 93 9.25 -14.45 -2.49
CA MET A 93 9.70 -15.80 -2.87
C MET A 93 10.56 -16.44 -1.78
N ALA A 94 11.28 -15.63 -1.01
CA ALA A 94 12.10 -16.10 0.13
C ALA A 94 11.28 -16.36 1.39
N GLY A 95 10.00 -15.97 1.41
CA GLY A 95 9.13 -16.13 2.58
C GLY A 95 9.23 -14.99 3.59
N ASP A 96 9.98 -13.93 3.29
CA ASP A 96 10.15 -12.78 4.21
C ASP A 96 8.93 -11.84 4.18
N ILE A 97 8.21 -11.81 3.07
CA ILE A 97 6.98 -11.02 2.92
C ILE A 97 5.84 -11.97 2.60
N ARG A 98 4.74 -11.83 3.34
CA ARG A 98 3.52 -12.61 3.10
C ARG A 98 2.58 -11.85 2.17
N VAL A 99 1.95 -12.57 1.26
CA VAL A 99 0.91 -12.02 0.39
C VAL A 99 -0.44 -12.14 1.10
N SER A 100 -1.24 -11.10 1.08
CA SER A 100 -2.58 -11.08 1.67
C SER A 100 -3.63 -11.04 0.58
N GLU A 101 -4.91 -11.11 0.97
CA GLU A 101 -6.03 -11.02 0.03
C GLU A 101 -6.01 -9.68 -0.70
N PRO A 102 -6.32 -9.67 -2.00
CA PRO A 102 -6.42 -8.40 -2.73
C PRO A 102 -7.60 -7.56 -2.25
N CYS A 103 -7.52 -6.29 -2.56
CA CYS A 103 -8.52 -5.31 -2.20
C CYS A 103 -9.73 -5.38 -3.15
N ARG A 104 -10.96 -5.24 -2.63
CA ARG A 104 -12.13 -5.09 -3.49
C ARG A 104 -12.05 -3.76 -4.25
N ASN A 105 -12.71 -3.71 -5.40
CA ASN A 105 -12.70 -2.51 -6.24
C ASN A 105 -13.18 -1.25 -5.50
N ASP A 106 -14.26 -1.35 -4.74
CA ASP A 106 -14.82 -0.21 -4.01
C ASP A 106 -13.86 0.33 -2.95
N VAL A 107 -13.18 -0.57 -2.23
CA VAL A 107 -12.20 -0.19 -1.22
C VAL A 107 -10.97 0.41 -1.89
N PHE A 108 -10.50 -0.22 -2.97
CA PHE A 108 -9.33 0.27 -3.72
C PHE A 108 -9.56 1.69 -4.25
N ASP A 109 -10.75 1.96 -4.79
CA ASP A 109 -11.10 3.28 -5.30
C ASP A 109 -11.04 4.34 -4.20
N ARG A 110 -11.52 4.00 -2.99
CA ARG A 110 -11.44 4.90 -1.83
C ARG A 110 -9.99 5.18 -1.43
N ILE A 111 -9.15 4.15 -1.43
CA ILE A 111 -7.73 4.29 -1.10
C ILE A 111 -7.04 5.20 -2.11
N LEU A 112 -7.23 4.97 -3.40
CA LEU A 112 -6.62 5.80 -4.43
C LEU A 112 -7.09 7.24 -4.37
N ASN A 113 -8.38 7.45 -4.20
CA ASN A 113 -8.91 8.81 -4.11
C ASN A 113 -8.32 9.58 -2.94
N GLY A 114 -7.98 8.90 -1.87
CA GLY A 114 -7.38 9.55 -0.70
C GLY A 114 -6.05 10.25 -0.99
N PHE A 115 -5.30 9.82 -2.01
CA PHE A 115 -4.09 10.53 -2.44
C PHE A 115 -4.40 11.93 -2.96
N ASN A 116 -5.61 12.17 -3.47
CA ASN A 116 -6.03 13.50 -3.92
C ASN A 116 -6.50 14.38 -2.75
N VAL A 117 -6.93 13.77 -1.66
CA VAL A 117 -7.61 14.47 -0.55
C VAL A 117 -6.68 14.68 0.65
N SER A 118 -5.85 13.70 0.99
CA SER A 118 -5.00 13.80 2.18
C SER A 118 -3.99 14.94 2.06
N PRO A 119 -3.90 15.81 3.10
CA PRO A 119 -2.89 16.86 3.13
C PRO A 119 -1.50 16.34 3.50
N HIS A 120 -1.37 15.05 3.83
CA HIS A 120 -0.13 14.48 4.35
C HIS A 120 0.69 13.71 3.30
N VAL A 121 0.24 13.66 2.06
CA VAL A 121 0.98 13.00 0.98
C VAL A 121 2.25 13.80 0.66
N LYS A 122 3.42 13.13 0.71
CA LYS A 122 4.69 13.80 0.40
C LYS A 122 4.72 14.24 -1.08
N PRO A 123 5.39 15.35 -1.41
CA PRO A 123 5.42 15.86 -2.80
C PRO A 123 5.89 14.82 -3.83
N LYS A 124 6.93 14.05 -3.53
CA LYS A 124 7.43 13.05 -4.47
C LYS A 124 6.43 11.91 -4.69
N ILE A 125 5.67 11.57 -3.65
CA ILE A 125 4.62 10.53 -3.74
C ILE A 125 3.46 11.05 -4.57
N ARG A 126 3.08 12.31 -4.38
CA ARG A 126 2.01 12.92 -5.18
C ARG A 126 2.38 12.97 -6.66
N LYS A 127 3.64 13.26 -6.98
CA LYS A 127 4.12 13.22 -8.36
C LYS A 127 4.03 11.82 -8.96
N PHE A 128 4.46 10.81 -8.20
CA PHE A 128 4.36 9.42 -8.64
C PHE A 128 2.90 9.01 -8.86
N TYR A 129 2.05 9.31 -7.88
CA TYR A 129 0.62 8.98 -7.97
C TYR A 129 -0.02 9.62 -9.20
N ASN A 130 0.22 10.91 -9.42
CA ASN A 130 -0.37 11.63 -10.54
C ASN A 130 0.08 11.07 -11.89
N LYS A 131 1.31 10.59 -11.98
CA LYS A 131 1.86 10.09 -13.24
C LYS A 131 1.49 8.62 -13.51
N TYR A 132 1.47 7.78 -12.48
CA TYR A 132 1.42 6.32 -12.67
C TYR A 132 0.18 5.64 -12.09
N CYS A 133 -0.59 6.29 -11.24
CA CYS A 133 -1.71 5.66 -10.55
C CYS A 133 -3.10 6.19 -10.96
N ARG A 134 -3.12 7.24 -11.80
CA ARG A 134 -4.36 7.85 -12.26
C ARG A 134 -4.76 7.36 -13.61
#